data_2649177080d10105710d3b2e999eef23
#
_entry.id   2649177080d10105710d3b2e999eef23
#
_cell.length_a   1.000
_cell.length_b   1.000
_cell.length_c   1.000
_cell.angle_alpha   90.00
_cell.angle_beta   90.00
_cell.angle_gamma   90.00
#
_symmetry.space_group_name_H-M   'P 1'
#
loop_
_entity.id
_entity.type
_entity.pdbx_description
1 polymer ?
#
loop_
_entity_poly.entity_id
_entity_poly.type
_entity_poly.pdbx_seq_one_letter_code
_entity_poly.pdbx_strand_id
1 'polypeptide(L)'
;MTITNTVAKWRPREKPFKKFVVASAMLALGSAMETASVLDEDVRKEVAAWKDPLVVMFEVLPKGPYMVLEKRNGRLRYLGTNKIPADLVISFKTLEGAFLVMSAQIGTPQSYAEHRATLAGDISNAMSLIRCLNIVQGYLFPKIISQRVLKRVPPMSLKKHAIRAVIYALGVPYGLTKL
;
A
#
# COMPACT_ATOMS: atom_id res chain seq x y z
N MET A 1 -46.64 28.83 -1.65
CA MET A 1 -45.56 28.73 -2.64
C MET A 1 -44.54 27.72 -2.10
N THR A 2 -44.69 26.44 -2.48
CA THR A 2 -43.89 25.33 -1.91
C THR A 2 -42.63 25.18 -2.75
N ILE A 3 -41.47 25.55 -2.19
CA ILE A 3 -40.19 25.38 -2.85
C ILE A 3 -39.80 23.90 -2.71
N THR A 4 -40.08 23.12 -3.74
CA THR A 4 -39.61 21.72 -3.84
C THR A 4 -38.10 21.76 -4.11
N ASN A 5 -37.31 21.61 -3.07
CA ASN A 5 -35.87 21.49 -3.15
C ASN A 5 -35.51 20.13 -3.77
N THR A 6 -35.52 20.05 -5.09
CA THR A 6 -34.98 18.88 -5.83
C THR A 6 -33.45 19.00 -5.81
N VAL A 7 -32.85 18.65 -4.70
CA VAL A 7 -31.38 18.42 -4.67
C VAL A 7 -31.14 17.25 -5.58
N ALA A 8 -30.69 17.52 -6.80
CA ALA A 8 -30.23 16.50 -7.72
C ALA A 8 -29.17 15.63 -6.98
N LYS A 9 -29.51 14.37 -6.70
CA LYS A 9 -28.66 13.44 -5.97
C LYS A 9 -27.47 13.11 -6.87
N TRP A 10 -26.45 14.00 -6.83
CA TRP A 10 -25.23 13.82 -7.59
C TRP A 10 -24.57 12.49 -7.14
N ARG A 11 -24.51 11.51 -8.06
CA ARG A 11 -23.80 10.24 -7.83
C ARG A 11 -22.46 10.34 -8.54
N PRO A 12 -21.34 10.23 -7.83
CA PRO A 12 -20.02 10.16 -8.44
C PRO A 12 -19.99 9.01 -9.46
N ARG A 13 -19.51 9.29 -10.67
CA ARG A 13 -19.34 8.25 -11.69
C ARG A 13 -18.34 7.22 -11.21
N GLU A 14 -18.76 5.96 -11.11
CA GLU A 14 -17.87 4.86 -10.79
C GLU A 14 -16.80 4.71 -11.88
N LYS A 15 -15.56 4.48 -11.44
CA LYS A 15 -14.40 4.29 -12.33
C LYS A 15 -13.83 2.87 -12.11
N PRO A 16 -14.53 1.84 -12.65
CA PRO A 16 -14.21 0.44 -12.34
C PRO A 16 -12.77 0.07 -12.72
N PHE A 17 -12.28 0.56 -13.85
CA PHE A 17 -10.90 0.33 -14.27
C PHE A 17 -9.87 0.84 -13.25
N LYS A 18 -10.02 2.09 -12.78
CA LYS A 18 -9.10 2.64 -11.78
C LYS A 18 -9.19 1.89 -10.45
N LYS A 19 -10.40 1.51 -10.04
CA LYS A 19 -10.62 0.70 -8.84
C LYS A 19 -9.93 -0.66 -8.96
N PHE A 20 -10.04 -1.31 -10.11
CA PHE A 20 -9.35 -2.58 -10.38
C PHE A 20 -7.83 -2.43 -10.32
N VAL A 21 -7.26 -1.41 -10.97
CA VAL A 21 -5.80 -1.16 -10.94
C VAL A 21 -5.32 -0.91 -9.51
N VAL A 22 -6.03 -0.09 -8.74
CA VAL A 22 -5.66 0.19 -7.35
C VAL A 22 -5.75 -1.06 -6.48
N ALA A 23 -6.81 -1.85 -6.62
CA ALA A 23 -6.97 -3.11 -5.87
C ALA A 23 -5.86 -4.12 -6.20
N SER A 24 -5.54 -4.29 -7.48
CA SER A 24 -4.46 -5.18 -7.94
C SER A 24 -3.08 -4.71 -7.42
N ALA A 25 -2.83 -3.41 -7.44
CA ALA A 25 -1.59 -2.84 -6.93
C ALA A 25 -1.46 -3.00 -5.40
N MET A 26 -2.55 -2.80 -4.66
CA MET A 26 -2.60 -3.03 -3.21
C MET A 26 -2.35 -4.50 -2.87
N LEU A 27 -2.96 -5.44 -3.61
CA LEU A 27 -2.71 -6.88 -3.45
C LEU A 27 -1.24 -7.22 -3.70
N ALA A 28 -0.69 -6.75 -4.82
CA ALA A 28 0.72 -6.99 -5.14
C ALA A 28 1.66 -6.40 -4.07
N LEU A 29 1.36 -5.19 -3.59
CA LEU A 29 2.14 -4.53 -2.55
C LEU A 29 2.05 -5.26 -1.21
N GLY A 30 0.85 -5.67 -0.78
CA GLY A 30 0.63 -6.42 0.47
C GLY A 30 1.37 -7.75 0.47
N SER A 31 1.25 -8.51 -0.62
CA SER A 31 1.94 -9.80 -0.81
C SER A 31 3.46 -9.63 -0.88
N ALA A 32 3.92 -8.59 -1.56
CA ALA A 32 5.34 -8.26 -1.64
C ALA A 32 5.92 -7.86 -0.28
N MET A 33 5.16 -7.11 0.54
CA MET A 33 5.54 -6.75 1.91
C MET A 33 5.70 -7.99 2.79
N GLU A 34 4.74 -8.93 2.75
CA GLU A 34 4.82 -10.20 3.49
C GLU A 34 6.07 -10.98 3.07
N THR A 35 6.28 -11.18 1.77
CA THR A 35 7.42 -11.93 1.22
C THR A 35 8.76 -11.25 1.54
N ALA A 36 8.85 -9.93 1.35
CA ALA A 36 10.07 -9.17 1.63
C ALA A 36 10.42 -9.17 3.12
N SER A 37 9.43 -9.16 4.02
CA SER A 37 9.68 -9.23 5.47
C SER A 37 10.40 -10.51 5.90
N VAL A 38 10.32 -11.57 5.09
CA VAL A 38 11.03 -12.84 5.33
C VAL A 38 12.39 -12.86 4.62
N LEU A 39 12.45 -12.39 3.37
CA LEU A 39 13.60 -12.58 2.49
C LEU A 39 14.61 -11.42 2.50
N ASP A 40 14.13 -10.20 2.74
CA ASP A 40 14.95 -8.99 2.75
C ASP A 40 15.31 -8.59 4.18
N GLU A 41 16.61 -8.46 4.45
CA GLU A 41 17.13 -8.15 5.78
C GLU A 41 16.77 -6.72 6.22
N ASP A 42 16.77 -5.76 5.28
CA ASP A 42 16.46 -4.37 5.58
C ASP A 42 14.99 -4.24 5.98
N VAL A 43 14.07 -4.88 5.22
CA VAL A 43 12.63 -4.92 5.55
C VAL A 43 12.39 -5.65 6.87
N ARG A 44 13.07 -6.76 7.10
CA ARG A 44 12.94 -7.52 8.35
C ARG A 44 13.37 -6.72 9.57
N LYS A 45 14.48 -5.95 9.48
CA LYS A 45 14.94 -5.06 10.57
C LYS A 45 13.92 -3.98 10.89
N GLU A 46 13.34 -3.36 9.86
CA GLU A 46 12.31 -2.34 10.05
C GLU A 46 11.04 -2.93 10.68
N VAL A 47 10.56 -4.06 10.18
CA VAL A 47 9.38 -4.75 10.73
C VAL A 47 9.62 -5.23 12.16
N ALA A 48 10.83 -5.66 12.50
CA ALA A 48 11.17 -6.08 13.86
C ALA A 48 10.96 -4.97 14.90
N ALA A 49 11.21 -3.71 14.52
CA ALA A 49 11.04 -2.54 15.39
C ALA A 49 9.57 -2.13 15.61
N TRP A 50 8.62 -2.67 14.82
CA TRP A 50 7.21 -2.34 15.00
C TRP A 50 6.66 -2.95 16.27
N LYS A 51 5.60 -2.32 16.81
CA LYS A 51 4.81 -2.89 17.90
C LYS A 51 4.29 -4.29 17.54
N ASP A 52 4.13 -5.17 18.50
CA ASP A 52 3.62 -6.52 18.29
C ASP A 52 2.55 -6.84 19.37
N PRO A 53 1.27 -7.00 19.01
CA PRO A 53 0.73 -6.97 17.65
C PRO A 53 0.59 -5.55 17.08
N LEU A 54 0.60 -5.43 15.73
CA LEU A 54 0.28 -4.20 15.00
C LEU A 54 -0.50 -4.54 13.74
N VAL A 55 -1.66 -3.91 13.60
CA VAL A 55 -2.47 -3.99 12.38
C VAL A 55 -2.35 -2.69 11.61
N VAL A 56 -1.98 -2.80 10.33
CA VAL A 56 -1.84 -1.68 9.40
C VAL A 56 -2.85 -1.82 8.29
N MET A 57 -3.60 -0.78 8.01
CA MET A 57 -4.58 -0.76 6.93
C MET A 57 -4.33 0.41 5.97
N PHE A 58 -4.35 0.10 4.69
CA PHE A 58 -4.50 1.08 3.62
C PHE A 58 -5.94 1.05 3.14
N GLU A 59 -6.57 2.21 3.04
CA GLU A 59 -7.94 2.31 2.55
C GLU A 59 -8.09 3.43 1.53
N VAL A 60 -9.03 3.24 0.62
CA VAL A 60 -9.48 4.27 -0.29
C VAL A 60 -10.90 4.67 0.08
N LEU A 61 -11.09 5.93 0.44
CA LEU A 61 -12.41 6.44 0.80
C LEU A 61 -13.28 6.65 -0.45
N PRO A 62 -14.63 6.49 -0.32
CA PRO A 62 -15.35 6.05 0.90
C PRO A 62 -15.52 4.52 1.02
N LYS A 63 -15.32 3.72 -0.03
CA LYS A 63 -15.71 2.30 -0.07
C LYS A 63 -14.61 1.36 -0.57
N GLY A 64 -13.36 1.60 -0.16
CA GLY A 64 -12.21 0.79 -0.58
C GLY A 64 -11.80 1.02 -2.04
N PRO A 65 -10.82 0.28 -2.55
CA PRO A 65 -10.24 -0.96 -2.01
C PRO A 65 -9.46 -0.80 -0.70
N TYR A 66 -9.22 -1.93 -0.05
CA TYR A 66 -8.47 -2.02 1.21
C TYR A 66 -7.27 -2.95 1.02
N MET A 67 -6.24 -2.75 1.85
CA MET A 67 -5.11 -3.65 2.00
C MET A 67 -4.77 -3.71 3.49
N VAL A 68 -4.74 -4.89 4.06
CA VAL A 68 -4.48 -5.08 5.49
C VAL A 68 -3.24 -5.94 5.71
N LEU A 69 -2.36 -5.43 6.57
CA LEU A 69 -1.16 -6.12 7.02
C LEU A 69 -1.24 -6.29 8.54
N GLU A 70 -0.83 -7.43 9.05
CA GLU A 70 -0.71 -7.69 10.48
C GLU A 70 0.70 -8.13 10.82
N LYS A 71 1.32 -7.48 11.78
CA LYS A 71 2.47 -8.05 12.48
C LYS A 71 1.95 -8.78 13.72
N ARG A 72 2.28 -10.06 13.83
CA ARG A 72 1.99 -10.88 15.03
C ARG A 72 3.07 -11.93 15.23
N ASN A 73 3.54 -12.06 16.45
CA ASN A 73 4.62 -12.99 16.83
C ASN A 73 5.88 -12.80 15.94
N GLY A 74 6.27 -11.55 15.72
CA GLY A 74 7.45 -11.18 14.93
C GLY A 74 7.32 -11.39 13.42
N ARG A 75 6.15 -11.82 12.91
CA ARG A 75 5.92 -12.07 11.48
C ARG A 75 4.92 -11.10 10.90
N LEU A 76 5.25 -10.56 9.73
CA LEU A 76 4.32 -9.76 8.94
C LEU A 76 3.50 -10.66 8.01
N ARG A 77 2.18 -10.45 7.98
CA ARG A 77 1.24 -11.19 7.14
C ARG A 77 0.34 -10.23 6.39
N TYR A 78 0.08 -10.51 5.14
CA TYR A 78 -0.98 -9.86 4.38
C TYR A 78 -2.31 -10.57 4.67
N LEU A 79 -3.30 -9.86 5.18
CA LEU A 79 -4.60 -10.41 5.57
C LEU A 79 -5.68 -10.31 4.48
N GLY A 80 -5.38 -9.61 3.36
CA GLY A 80 -6.33 -9.46 2.26
C GLY A 80 -6.97 -8.08 2.20
N THR A 81 -8.18 -8.03 1.64
CA THR A 81 -8.88 -6.80 1.24
C THR A 81 -10.09 -6.46 2.10
N ASN A 82 -10.31 -7.16 3.20
CA ASN A 82 -11.43 -6.91 4.11
C ASN A 82 -11.07 -5.79 5.10
N LYS A 83 -11.99 -4.84 5.29
CA LYS A 83 -11.82 -3.79 6.30
C LYS A 83 -11.93 -4.38 7.70
N ILE A 84 -10.92 -4.14 8.53
CA ILE A 84 -10.89 -4.52 9.95
C ILE A 84 -10.42 -3.35 10.80
N PRO A 85 -10.64 -3.34 12.11
CA PRO A 85 -10.00 -2.38 13.02
C PRO A 85 -8.48 -2.44 12.89
N ALA A 86 -7.82 -1.28 12.80
CA ALA A 86 -6.38 -1.19 12.60
C ALA A 86 -5.76 -0.11 13.51
N ASP A 87 -4.53 -0.37 13.97
CA ASP A 87 -3.77 0.54 14.83
C ASP A 87 -3.14 1.69 14.02
N LEU A 88 -2.82 1.42 12.75
CA LEU A 88 -2.23 2.37 11.82
C LEU A 88 -3.04 2.36 10.52
N VAL A 89 -3.62 3.49 10.16
CA VAL A 89 -4.46 3.62 8.97
C VAL A 89 -3.91 4.69 8.04
N ILE A 90 -3.70 4.31 6.78
CA ILE A 90 -3.36 5.22 5.69
C ILE A 90 -4.56 5.32 4.78
N SER A 91 -5.24 6.47 4.81
CA SER A 91 -6.47 6.70 4.05
C SER A 91 -6.21 7.60 2.86
N PHE A 92 -6.42 7.09 1.66
CA PHE A 92 -6.50 7.90 0.45
C PHE A 92 -7.88 8.55 0.36
N LYS A 93 -7.92 9.88 0.30
CA LYS A 93 -9.18 10.63 0.29
C LYS A 93 -10.02 10.37 -0.95
N THR A 94 -9.41 9.96 -2.06
CA THR A 94 -10.08 9.70 -3.32
C THR A 94 -9.44 8.53 -4.07
N LEU A 95 -10.21 7.87 -4.91
CA LEU A 95 -9.70 6.83 -5.82
C LEU A 95 -8.63 7.38 -6.78
N GLU A 96 -8.75 8.64 -7.21
CA GLU A 96 -7.76 9.30 -8.06
C GLU A 96 -6.42 9.46 -7.35
N GLY A 97 -6.43 9.89 -6.09
CA GLY A 97 -5.22 10.02 -5.28
C GLY A 97 -4.53 8.67 -5.08
N ALA A 98 -5.30 7.64 -4.76
CA ALA A 98 -4.78 6.27 -4.65
C ALA A 98 -4.22 5.76 -5.99
N PHE A 99 -4.91 6.00 -7.11
CA PHE A 99 -4.47 5.59 -8.43
C PHE A 99 -3.12 6.22 -8.81
N LEU A 100 -2.92 7.52 -8.55
CA LEU A 100 -1.65 8.19 -8.84
C LEU A 100 -0.47 7.58 -8.07
N VAL A 101 -0.68 7.24 -6.79
CA VAL A 101 0.36 6.62 -5.95
C VAL A 101 0.60 5.17 -6.35
N MET A 102 -0.46 4.39 -6.50
CA MET A 102 -0.37 2.95 -6.79
C MET A 102 0.12 2.65 -8.21
N SER A 103 -0.11 3.56 -9.16
CA SER A 103 0.45 3.48 -10.52
C SER A 103 1.84 4.13 -10.64
N ALA A 104 2.43 4.54 -9.52
CA ALA A 104 3.75 5.16 -9.45
C ALA A 104 3.90 6.45 -10.31
N GLN A 105 2.82 7.23 -10.44
CA GLN A 105 2.87 8.54 -11.09
C GLN A 105 3.36 9.63 -10.14
N ILE A 106 3.03 9.50 -8.85
CA ILE A 106 3.54 10.34 -7.76
C ILE A 106 4.07 9.49 -6.61
N GLY A 107 5.04 10.01 -5.88
CA GLY A 107 5.59 9.35 -4.69
C GLY A 107 4.74 9.56 -3.44
N THR A 108 4.93 8.71 -2.43
CA THR A 108 4.28 8.83 -1.13
C THR A 108 4.46 10.20 -0.48
N PRO A 109 5.68 10.80 -0.44
CA PRO A 109 5.88 12.13 0.14
C PRO A 109 5.06 13.21 -0.56
N GLN A 110 4.98 13.18 -1.88
CA GLN A 110 4.19 14.13 -2.67
C GLN A 110 2.69 13.96 -2.38
N SER A 111 2.20 12.73 -2.27
CA SER A 111 0.80 12.44 -1.94
C SER A 111 0.39 13.04 -0.59
N TYR A 112 1.29 13.00 0.41
CA TYR A 112 1.07 13.64 1.70
C TYR A 112 1.10 15.16 1.61
N ALA A 113 2.10 15.73 0.92
CA ALA A 113 2.22 17.19 0.74
C ALA A 113 0.99 17.79 0.03
N GLU A 114 0.41 17.05 -0.92
CA GLU A 114 -0.80 17.44 -1.64
C GLU A 114 -2.10 17.07 -0.89
N HIS A 115 -2.00 16.60 0.36
CA HIS A 115 -3.16 16.17 1.18
C HIS A 115 -4.06 15.12 0.53
N ARG A 116 -3.52 14.27 -0.36
CA ARG A 116 -4.26 13.18 -1.01
C ARG A 116 -4.40 11.96 -0.10
N ALA A 117 -3.48 11.81 0.84
CA ALA A 117 -3.51 10.76 1.84
C ALA A 117 -3.43 11.35 3.25
N THR A 118 -4.05 10.68 4.21
CA THR A 118 -3.99 10.99 5.64
C THR A 118 -3.48 9.77 6.40
N LEU A 119 -2.88 10.02 7.56
CA LEU A 119 -2.37 9.02 8.47
C LEU A 119 -3.10 9.13 9.81
N ALA A 120 -3.56 8.01 10.34
CA ALA A 120 -4.05 7.88 11.70
C ALA A 120 -3.28 6.75 12.41
N GLY A 121 -2.77 7.02 13.62
CA GLY A 121 -1.97 6.09 14.39
C GLY A 121 -0.59 6.63 14.75
N ASP A 122 0.30 5.74 15.18
CA ASP A 122 1.65 6.10 15.63
C ASP A 122 2.57 6.49 14.46
N ILE A 123 3.15 7.69 14.55
CA ILE A 123 4.01 8.26 13.49
C ILE A 123 5.31 7.45 13.34
N SER A 124 5.87 6.91 14.43
CA SER A 124 7.12 6.15 14.38
C SER A 124 6.95 4.86 13.55
N ASN A 125 5.87 4.11 13.82
CA ASN A 125 5.49 2.94 13.04
C ASN A 125 5.19 3.31 11.57
N ALA A 126 4.55 4.45 11.33
CA ALA A 126 4.27 4.94 9.98
C ALA A 126 5.55 5.25 9.19
N MET A 127 6.54 5.89 9.81
CA MET A 127 7.81 6.20 9.16
C MET A 127 8.61 4.92 8.81
N SER A 128 8.59 3.93 9.69
CA SER A 128 9.18 2.62 9.43
C SER A 128 8.46 1.89 8.30
N LEU A 129 7.12 1.93 8.29
CA LEU A 129 6.30 1.39 7.20
C LEU A 129 6.65 2.04 5.85
N ILE A 130 6.81 3.38 5.81
CA ILE A 130 7.19 4.09 4.58
C ILE A 130 8.57 3.63 4.09
N ARG A 131 9.54 3.38 4.99
CA ARG A 131 10.85 2.83 4.58
C ARG A 131 10.71 1.42 3.99
N CYS A 132 9.92 0.56 4.60
CA CYS A 132 9.60 -0.76 4.03
C CYS A 132 8.95 -0.65 2.65
N LEU A 133 7.95 0.23 2.50
CA LEU A 133 7.27 0.48 1.22
C LEU A 133 8.24 0.92 0.14
N ASN A 134 9.18 1.83 0.45
CA ASN A 134 10.19 2.29 -0.51
C ASN A 134 11.09 1.14 -0.99
N ILE A 135 11.49 0.22 -0.10
CA ILE A 135 12.28 -0.95 -0.46
C ILE A 135 11.46 -1.88 -1.35
N VAL A 136 10.22 -2.19 -0.95
CA VAL A 136 9.34 -3.13 -1.65
C VAL A 136 8.91 -2.59 -3.02
N GLN A 137 8.63 -1.30 -3.13
CA GLN A 137 8.37 -0.65 -4.42
C GLN A 137 9.56 -0.76 -5.38
N GLY A 138 10.79 -0.76 -4.86
CA GLY A 138 12.01 -1.04 -5.65
C GLY A 138 12.01 -2.43 -6.28
N TYR A 139 11.36 -3.42 -5.65
CA TYR A 139 11.16 -4.75 -6.22
C TYR A 139 10.03 -4.81 -7.24
N LEU A 140 8.92 -4.12 -6.97
CA LEU A 140 7.71 -4.14 -7.82
C LEU A 140 7.87 -3.31 -9.09
N PHE A 141 8.64 -2.22 -9.05
CA PHE A 141 8.76 -1.33 -10.22
C PHE A 141 10.11 -1.47 -10.95
N PRO A 142 10.14 -1.35 -12.29
CA PRO A 142 11.36 -1.18 -13.05
C PRO A 142 12.13 0.08 -12.62
N LYS A 143 13.46 0.08 -12.78
CA LYS A 143 14.34 1.21 -12.37
C LYS A 143 13.84 2.57 -12.84
N ILE A 144 13.36 2.66 -14.09
CA ILE A 144 12.86 3.90 -14.70
C ILE A 144 11.70 4.51 -13.91
N ILE A 145 10.78 3.65 -13.44
CA ILE A 145 9.63 4.08 -12.64
C ILE A 145 10.05 4.39 -11.21
N SER A 146 10.91 3.54 -10.63
CA SER A 146 11.43 3.73 -9.26
C SER A 146 12.16 5.06 -9.10
N GLN A 147 12.90 5.53 -10.12
CA GLN A 147 13.60 6.81 -10.09
C GLN A 147 12.66 8.03 -10.02
N ARG A 148 11.42 7.90 -10.50
CA ARG A 148 10.43 8.99 -10.44
C ARG A 148 9.73 9.06 -9.08
N VAL A 149 9.58 7.93 -8.43
CA VAL A 149 8.72 7.78 -7.23
C VAL A 149 9.55 7.77 -5.95
N LEU A 150 10.74 7.18 -6.00
CA LEU A 150 11.61 7.04 -4.85
C LEU A 150 12.66 8.14 -4.81
N LYS A 151 12.81 8.80 -3.68
CA LYS A 151 13.84 9.81 -3.44
C LYS A 151 15.26 9.23 -3.54
N ARG A 152 15.43 7.93 -3.24
CA ARG A 152 16.65 7.14 -3.41
C ARG A 152 16.27 5.73 -3.89
N VAL A 153 16.80 5.32 -5.03
CA VAL A 153 16.63 3.96 -5.53
C VAL A 153 17.69 3.08 -4.87
N PRO A 154 17.30 2.04 -4.11
CA PRO A 154 18.27 1.13 -3.50
C PRO A 154 19.08 0.42 -4.59
N PRO A 155 20.40 0.19 -4.40
CA PRO A 155 21.19 -0.59 -5.33
C PRO A 155 20.66 -2.03 -5.38
N MET A 156 20.43 -2.54 -6.60
CA MET A 156 19.93 -3.90 -6.83
C MET A 156 21.10 -4.87 -6.96
N SER A 157 21.45 -5.55 -5.86
CA SER A 157 22.40 -6.66 -5.89
C SER A 157 21.79 -7.91 -6.53
N LEU A 158 22.61 -8.89 -6.90
CA LEU A 158 22.15 -10.20 -7.42
C LEU A 158 21.16 -10.87 -6.46
N LYS A 159 21.41 -10.80 -5.15
CA LYS A 159 20.50 -11.30 -4.10
C LYS A 159 19.12 -10.62 -4.19
N LYS A 160 19.08 -9.31 -4.40
CA LYS A 160 17.82 -8.54 -4.54
C LYS A 160 17.07 -8.90 -5.83
N HIS A 161 17.76 -9.26 -6.91
CA HIS A 161 17.11 -9.78 -8.12
C HIS A 161 16.45 -11.14 -7.87
N ALA A 162 17.09 -12.03 -7.10
CA ALA A 162 16.48 -13.31 -6.70
C ALA A 162 15.23 -13.09 -5.84
N ILE A 163 15.28 -12.19 -4.85
CA ILE A 163 14.12 -11.82 -4.03
C ILE A 163 12.97 -11.30 -4.92
N ARG A 164 13.29 -10.43 -5.88
CA ARG A 164 12.32 -9.92 -6.85
C ARG A 164 11.63 -11.06 -7.62
N ALA A 165 12.40 -12.04 -8.10
CA ALA A 165 11.84 -13.20 -8.81
C ALA A 165 10.90 -14.01 -7.91
N VAL A 166 11.24 -14.23 -6.64
CA VAL A 166 10.37 -14.93 -5.67
C VAL A 166 9.09 -14.15 -5.39
N ILE A 167 9.16 -12.82 -5.24
CA ILE A 167 7.99 -11.97 -5.04
C ILE A 167 7.00 -12.14 -6.19
N TYR A 168 7.48 -12.09 -7.44
CA TYR A 168 6.61 -12.24 -8.61
C TYR A 168 6.11 -13.68 -8.83
N ALA A 169 6.97 -14.69 -8.59
CA ALA A 169 6.63 -16.08 -8.86
C ALA A 169 5.75 -16.72 -7.77
N LEU A 170 5.94 -16.34 -6.52
CA LEU A 170 5.28 -16.95 -5.36
C LEU A 170 4.46 -15.96 -4.54
N GLY A 171 5.04 -14.79 -4.22
CA GLY A 171 4.41 -13.81 -3.33
C GLY A 171 3.10 -13.28 -3.88
N VAL A 172 3.09 -12.76 -5.10
CA VAL A 172 1.88 -12.19 -5.72
C VAL A 172 0.80 -13.26 -5.98
N PRO A 173 1.10 -14.43 -6.56
CA PRO A 173 0.12 -15.50 -6.71
C PRO A 173 -0.46 -16.00 -5.37
N TYR A 174 0.37 -16.13 -4.33
CA TYR A 174 -0.12 -16.46 -2.99
C TYR A 174 -1.06 -15.40 -2.42
N GLY A 175 -0.81 -14.13 -2.69
CA GLY A 175 -1.71 -13.04 -2.29
C GLY A 175 -3.11 -13.15 -2.91
N LEU A 176 -3.23 -13.71 -4.12
CA LEU A 176 -4.53 -13.93 -4.78
C LEU A 176 -5.41 -14.93 -4.02
N THR A 177 -4.83 -15.84 -3.24
CA THR A 177 -5.59 -16.80 -2.43
C THR A 177 -6.25 -16.17 -1.19
N LYS A 178 -5.93 -14.89 -0.89
CA LYS A 178 -6.45 -14.14 0.27
C LYS A 178 -7.54 -13.12 -0.11
N LEU A 179 -8.00 -13.14 -1.36
CA LEU A 179 -9.16 -12.38 -1.82
C LEU A 179 -10.44 -13.11 -1.43
#